data_a3a00d0ffaf8cd091a15553a52a463b1
#
_entry.id   a3a00d0ffaf8cd091a15553a52a463b1
#
_cell.length_a   1.000
_cell.length_b   1.000
_cell.length_c   1.000
_cell.angle_alpha   90.00
_cell.angle_beta   90.00
_cell.angle_gamma   90.00
#
_symmetry.space_group_name_H-M   'P 1'
#
loop_
_entity.id
_entity.type
_entity.pdbx_description
1 polymer ?
#
loop_
_entity_poly.entity_id
_entity_poly.type
_entity_poly.pdbx_seq_one_letter_code
_entity_poly.pdbx_strand_id
1 'polypeptide(L)'
;MKQPLSYINPNAKIAKSVVIDPFTSIDGDVVIGEGTCIGSNVSIMDGARIGKNCNIFPGAVISANPQDLKYDNEKTYVEIGDNVTIRECVTINKGTNDRLKTVIGNN
;
A
#
# COMPACT_ATOMS: atom_id res chain seq x y z
N MET A 1 13.23 9.44 0.14
CA MET A 1 14.41 8.64 -0.27
C MET A 1 14.16 7.16 -0.02
N LYS A 2 14.51 6.33 -0.98
CA LYS A 2 14.32 4.88 -0.88
C LYS A 2 15.55 4.25 -0.26
N GLN A 3 15.33 3.34 0.67
CA GLN A 3 16.43 2.68 1.37
C GLN A 3 16.90 1.45 0.60
N PRO A 4 18.23 1.22 0.51
CA PRO A 4 18.72 0.05 -0.22
C PRO A 4 18.31 -1.29 0.41
N LEU A 5 17.92 -1.29 1.69
CA LEU A 5 17.48 -2.51 2.37
C LEU A 5 16.00 -2.83 2.15
N SER A 6 15.29 -1.99 1.41
CA SER A 6 13.89 -2.26 1.07
C SER A 6 13.80 -2.94 -0.28
N TYR A 7 12.84 -3.85 -0.43
CA TYR A 7 12.56 -4.45 -1.73
C TYR A 7 11.47 -3.64 -2.42
N ILE A 8 11.77 -3.10 -3.58
CA ILE A 8 10.81 -2.35 -4.37
C ILE A 8 10.79 -2.94 -5.76
N ASN A 9 9.63 -3.49 -6.15
CA ASN A 9 9.50 -4.05 -7.49
C ASN A 9 9.65 -2.93 -8.52
N PRO A 10 10.46 -3.13 -9.57
CA PRO A 10 10.70 -2.08 -10.55
C PRO A 10 9.47 -1.62 -11.31
N ASN A 11 8.39 -2.40 -11.30
CA ASN A 11 7.14 -2.00 -11.96
C ASN A 11 6.30 -1.05 -11.10
N ALA A 12 6.62 -0.91 -9.82
CA ALA A 12 5.87 -0.01 -8.94
C ALA A 12 6.04 1.44 -9.40
N LYS A 13 4.94 2.20 -9.37
CA LYS A 13 4.95 3.61 -9.75
C LYS A 13 4.98 4.45 -8.48
N ILE A 14 6.17 4.89 -8.13
CA ILE A 14 6.40 5.59 -6.88
C ILE A 14 6.92 6.99 -7.21
N ALA A 15 6.24 8.02 -6.70
CA ALA A 15 6.63 9.40 -6.92
C ALA A 15 8.01 9.67 -6.30
N LYS A 16 8.72 10.64 -6.85
CA LYS A 16 10.11 10.90 -6.44
C LYS A 16 10.25 11.34 -5.00
N SER A 17 9.26 12.02 -4.47
CA SER A 17 9.32 12.55 -3.11
C SER A 17 8.92 11.55 -2.03
N VAL A 18 8.58 10.33 -2.41
CA VAL A 18 8.19 9.30 -1.45
C VAL A 18 9.41 8.87 -0.63
N VAL A 19 9.24 8.79 0.70
CA VAL A 19 10.27 8.31 1.60
C VAL A 19 9.89 6.91 2.05
N ILE A 20 10.82 5.97 1.90
CA ILE A 20 10.59 4.56 2.26
C ILE A 20 11.70 4.12 3.19
N ASP A 21 11.32 3.73 4.41
CA ASP A 21 12.27 3.26 5.41
C ASP A 21 12.70 1.81 5.13
N PRO A 22 13.78 1.33 5.79
CA PRO A 22 14.30 -0.01 5.49
C PRO A 22 13.34 -1.14 5.81
N PHE A 23 13.58 -2.29 5.17
CA PHE A 23 12.86 -3.54 5.39
C PHE A 23 11.39 -3.50 4.96
N THR A 24 11.05 -2.57 4.09
CA THR A 24 9.70 -2.48 3.50
C THR A 24 9.70 -3.20 2.16
N SER A 25 8.61 -3.90 1.86
CA SER A 25 8.45 -4.55 0.56
C SER A 25 7.28 -3.94 -0.20
N ILE A 26 7.48 -3.70 -1.50
CA ILE A 26 6.48 -3.08 -2.36
C ILE A 26 6.38 -3.90 -3.64
N ASP A 27 5.20 -4.43 -3.91
CA ASP A 27 4.94 -5.22 -5.11
C ASP A 27 4.83 -4.33 -6.34
N GLY A 28 4.72 -4.96 -7.52
CA GLY A 28 4.78 -4.25 -8.79
C GLY A 28 3.53 -3.46 -9.16
N ASP A 29 2.36 -3.95 -8.79
CA ASP A 29 1.10 -3.27 -9.14
C ASP A 29 0.72 -2.30 -8.01
N VAL A 30 1.59 -1.33 -7.76
CA VAL A 30 1.45 -0.36 -6.66
C VAL A 30 1.70 1.03 -7.21
N VAL A 31 0.89 1.99 -6.79
CA VAL A 31 1.08 3.41 -7.11
C VAL A 31 1.09 4.20 -5.81
N ILE A 32 2.11 5.03 -5.63
CA ILE A 32 2.25 5.86 -4.42
C ILE A 32 2.49 7.31 -4.83
N GLY A 33 1.64 8.21 -4.33
CA GLY A 33 1.69 9.62 -4.68
C GLY A 33 2.75 10.41 -3.92
N GLU A 34 2.94 11.65 -4.35
CA GLU A 34 3.99 12.53 -3.83
C GLU A 34 3.86 12.77 -2.33
N GLY A 35 4.99 12.89 -1.66
CA GLY A 35 5.04 13.29 -0.26
C GLY A 35 4.67 12.21 0.75
N THR A 36 4.34 11.01 0.28
CA THR A 36 3.97 9.92 1.18
C THR A 36 5.21 9.35 1.88
N CYS A 37 5.08 9.09 3.17
CA CYS A 37 6.15 8.50 3.98
C CYS A 37 5.74 7.10 4.43
N ILE A 38 6.61 6.14 4.18
CA ILE A 38 6.34 4.74 4.49
C ILE A 38 7.38 4.27 5.51
N GLY A 39 6.91 3.83 6.66
CA GLY A 39 7.76 3.35 7.72
C GLY A 39 8.41 2.02 7.42
N SER A 40 9.21 1.53 8.35
CA SER A 40 9.92 0.27 8.17
C SER A 40 9.00 -0.92 8.36
N ASN A 41 9.38 -2.06 7.77
CA ASN A 41 8.64 -3.32 7.90
C ASN A 41 7.18 -3.21 7.44
N VAL A 42 6.92 -2.36 6.43
CA VAL A 42 5.61 -2.25 5.81
C VAL A 42 5.58 -3.16 4.60
N SER A 43 4.44 -3.83 4.40
CA SER A 43 4.23 -4.66 3.22
C SER A 43 3.13 -4.02 2.38
N ILE A 44 3.46 -3.61 1.16
CA ILE A 44 2.49 -3.03 0.24
C ILE A 44 2.38 -3.97 -0.94
N MET A 45 1.24 -4.64 -1.04
CA MET A 45 1.03 -5.70 -2.00
C MET A 45 0.32 -5.19 -3.24
N ASP A 46 0.25 -6.04 -4.26
CA ASP A 46 -0.36 -5.68 -5.53
C ASP A 46 -1.77 -5.13 -5.33
N GLY A 47 -2.10 -4.11 -6.10
CA GLY A 47 -3.41 -3.48 -6.07
C GLY A 47 -3.49 -2.24 -5.20
N ALA A 48 -2.42 -1.85 -4.51
CA ALA A 48 -2.45 -0.66 -3.66
C ALA A 48 -2.34 0.62 -4.49
N ARG A 49 -3.20 1.57 -4.21
CA ARG A 49 -3.20 2.89 -4.83
C ARG A 49 -3.20 3.91 -3.70
N ILE A 50 -2.04 4.45 -3.40
CA ILE A 50 -1.84 5.33 -2.24
C ILE A 50 -1.70 6.75 -2.73
N GLY A 51 -2.47 7.66 -2.16
CA GLY A 51 -2.49 9.06 -2.55
C GLY A 51 -1.29 9.84 -2.05
N LYS A 52 -1.44 11.15 -1.98
CA LYS A 52 -0.36 12.08 -1.62
C LYS A 52 -0.34 12.36 -0.14
N ASN A 53 0.86 12.62 0.38
CA ASN A 53 1.06 13.09 1.76
C ASN A 53 0.47 12.14 2.81
N CYS A 54 0.48 10.85 2.52
CA CYS A 54 0.07 9.85 3.49
C CYS A 54 1.22 9.49 4.41
N ASN A 55 0.88 9.03 5.62
CA ASN A 55 1.85 8.51 6.56
C ASN A 55 1.48 7.08 6.90
N ILE A 56 2.36 6.14 6.55
CA ILE A 56 2.13 4.72 6.81
C ILE A 56 3.17 4.29 7.84
N PHE A 57 2.68 3.92 9.01
CA PHE A 57 3.51 3.60 10.17
C PHE A 57 4.06 2.19 10.09
N PRO A 58 5.14 1.91 10.83
CA PRO A 58 5.81 0.60 10.72
C PRO A 58 4.90 -0.59 10.99
N GLY A 59 5.13 -1.66 10.27
CA GLY A 59 4.42 -2.91 10.46
C GLY A 59 3.06 -3.00 9.79
N ALA A 60 2.61 -1.95 9.09
CA ALA A 60 1.32 -2.00 8.39
C ALA A 60 1.39 -2.93 7.18
N VAL A 61 0.26 -3.52 6.83
CA VAL A 61 0.12 -4.36 5.63
C VAL A 61 -1.00 -3.78 4.79
N ILE A 62 -0.67 -3.41 3.55
CA ILE A 62 -1.60 -2.73 2.64
C ILE A 62 -1.91 -3.65 1.47
N SER A 63 -3.20 -3.76 1.15
CA SER A 63 -3.66 -4.53 -0.02
C SER A 63 -3.42 -6.03 0.12
N ALA A 64 -3.51 -6.54 1.36
CA ALA A 64 -3.40 -7.98 1.58
C ALA A 64 -4.54 -8.72 0.90
N ASN A 65 -4.25 -9.94 0.48
CA ASN A 65 -5.30 -10.79 -0.10
C ASN A 65 -6.34 -11.10 0.98
N PRO A 66 -7.64 -11.03 0.65
CA PRO A 66 -8.68 -11.43 1.60
C PRO A 66 -8.53 -12.90 1.98
N GLN A 67 -8.87 -13.22 3.21
CA GLN A 67 -8.91 -14.62 3.65
C GLN A 67 -10.26 -15.26 3.36
N ASP A 68 -11.07 -14.60 2.59
CA ASP A 68 -12.37 -15.09 2.18
C ASP A 68 -12.21 -16.16 1.10
N LEU A 69 -12.88 -17.30 1.27
CA LEU A 69 -12.83 -18.37 0.29
C LEU A 69 -13.44 -17.99 -1.05
N LYS A 70 -14.17 -16.90 -1.11
CA LYS A 70 -14.74 -16.39 -2.36
C LYS A 70 -13.74 -15.65 -3.23
N TYR A 71 -12.54 -15.38 -2.71
CA TYR A 71 -11.54 -14.68 -3.50
C TYR A 71 -11.01 -15.62 -4.58
N ASP A 72 -11.14 -15.26 -5.84
CA ASP A 72 -10.75 -16.11 -6.96
C ASP A 72 -9.76 -15.41 -7.90
N ASN A 73 -8.85 -14.65 -7.35
CA ASN A 73 -7.77 -13.97 -8.08
C ASN A 73 -8.24 -12.87 -9.03
N GLU A 74 -9.45 -12.37 -8.86
CA GLU A 74 -9.85 -11.18 -9.59
C GLU A 74 -8.98 -10.00 -9.20
N LYS A 75 -8.77 -9.09 -10.15
CA LYS A 75 -8.04 -7.87 -9.84
C LYS A 75 -8.87 -6.98 -8.94
N THR A 76 -8.45 -6.88 -7.70
CA THR A 76 -9.07 -5.99 -6.73
C THR A 76 -8.03 -5.00 -6.23
N TYR A 77 -8.50 -3.86 -5.72
CA TYR A 77 -7.63 -2.75 -5.37
C TYR A 77 -7.94 -2.22 -3.98
N VAL A 78 -6.93 -1.58 -3.40
CA VAL A 78 -7.11 -0.72 -2.24
C VAL A 78 -6.79 0.71 -2.67
N GLU A 79 -7.73 1.61 -2.50
CA GLU A 79 -7.52 3.03 -2.79
C GLU A 79 -7.45 3.80 -1.48
N ILE A 80 -6.32 4.43 -1.24
CA ILE A 80 -6.09 5.27 -0.07
C ILE A 80 -5.97 6.70 -0.57
N GLY A 81 -6.86 7.58 -0.09
CA GLY A 81 -6.88 8.97 -0.52
C GLY A 81 -5.68 9.75 -0.02
N ASP A 82 -5.73 11.07 -0.17
CA ASP A 82 -4.64 11.94 0.25
C ASP A 82 -4.71 12.23 1.75
N ASN A 83 -3.56 12.48 2.34
CA ASN A 83 -3.43 12.90 3.75
C ASN A 83 -3.96 11.87 4.75
N VAL A 84 -3.90 10.59 4.40
CA VAL A 84 -4.37 9.51 5.27
C VAL A 84 -3.21 9.04 6.15
N THR A 85 -3.49 8.75 7.42
CA THR A 85 -2.52 8.15 8.33
C THR A 85 -2.93 6.71 8.61
N ILE A 86 -2.03 5.77 8.31
CA ILE A 86 -2.21 4.35 8.61
C ILE A 86 -1.29 4.02 9.77
N ARG A 87 -1.86 3.62 10.89
CA ARG A 87 -1.10 3.40 12.12
C ARG A 87 -0.38 2.06 12.10
N GLU A 88 0.44 1.85 13.13
CA GLU A 88 1.29 0.66 13.26
C GLU A 88 0.47 -0.63 13.23
N CYS A 89 0.97 -1.61 12.50
CA CYS A 89 0.42 -2.96 12.47
C CYS A 89 -1.03 -3.05 11.98
N VAL A 90 -1.53 -2.02 11.31
CA VAL A 90 -2.84 -2.06 10.68
C VAL A 90 -2.77 -2.92 9.42
N THR A 91 -3.79 -3.74 9.18
CA THR A 91 -3.90 -4.53 7.95
C THR A 91 -5.09 -4.03 7.15
N ILE A 92 -4.85 -3.69 5.89
CA ILE A 92 -5.91 -3.27 4.97
C ILE A 92 -5.97 -4.31 3.86
N ASN A 93 -7.10 -5.01 3.77
CA ASN A 93 -7.29 -6.08 2.81
C ASN A 93 -7.90 -5.56 1.52
N LYS A 94 -7.62 -6.25 0.41
CA LYS A 94 -8.31 -6.00 -0.85
C LYS A 94 -9.78 -6.35 -0.71
N GLY A 95 -10.60 -5.79 -1.60
CA GLY A 95 -11.99 -6.18 -1.69
C GLY A 95 -12.16 -7.63 -2.14
N THR A 96 -13.36 -8.15 -1.97
CA THR A 96 -13.73 -9.48 -2.46
C THR A 96 -14.47 -9.37 -3.78
N ASN A 97 -14.96 -10.50 -4.31
CA ASN A 97 -15.71 -10.50 -5.56
C ASN A 97 -16.93 -9.59 -5.55
N ASP A 98 -17.55 -9.42 -4.39
CA ASP A 98 -18.71 -8.55 -4.26
C ASP A 98 -18.30 -7.07 -4.23
N ARG A 99 -17.03 -6.82 -3.98
CA ARG A 99 -16.51 -5.47 -3.83
C ARG A 99 -15.09 -5.47 -4.36
N LEU A 100 -14.92 -4.97 -5.58
CA LEU A 100 -13.65 -5.09 -6.30
C LEU A 100 -12.55 -4.17 -5.77
N LYS A 101 -12.87 -3.25 -4.87
CA LYS A 101 -11.85 -2.40 -4.27
C LYS A 101 -12.25 -1.96 -2.88
N THR A 102 -11.23 -1.65 -2.08
CA THR A 102 -11.37 -1.04 -0.77
C THR A 102 -10.92 0.41 -0.89
N VAL A 103 -11.71 1.33 -0.39
CA VAL A 103 -11.43 2.75 -0.49
C VAL A 103 -11.33 3.35 0.90
N ILE A 104 -10.24 4.07 1.16
CA ILE A 104 -10.05 4.85 2.36
C ILE A 104 -9.97 6.30 1.94
N GLY A 105 -10.92 7.10 2.41
CA GLY A 105 -11.04 8.48 1.98
C GLY A 105 -9.90 9.36 2.45
N ASN A 106 -9.91 10.60 1.98
CA ASN A 106 -8.89 11.57 2.32
C ASN A 106 -8.94 11.90 3.81
N ASN A 107 -7.73 12.09 4.33
CA ASN A 107 -7.54 12.56 5.69
C ASN A 107 -8.12 11.59 6.71
#